data_831b9d49926687371b748e815ead301e
#
_entry.id   831b9d49926687371b748e815ead301e
#
_cell.length_a   1.000
_cell.length_b   1.000
_cell.length_c   1.000
_cell.angle_alpha   90.00
_cell.angle_beta   90.00
_cell.angle_gamma   90.00
#
_symmetry.space_group_name_H-M   'P 1'
#
loop_
_entity.id
_entity.type
_entity.pdbx_description
1 polymer ?
#
loop_
_entity_poly.entity_id
_entity_poly.type
_entity_poly.pdbx_seq_one_letter_code
_entity_poly.pdbx_strand_id
1 'polypeptide(L)'
;YLPGEGLLIWHIDEDVIYSNWNSNSVNNDEDHKGVDLEEADGEDDLDHTNNRGDSGDPYNSGSFTKNTYPNSLAYNGTESGWKIENIETNGDNIIVDISFLSKPHAVADADEAVIAEGLELQFYGNESWDEDGNIVSYTWDFGNGDFAYTDNPTHIFTQNGTYDVKLTVCDNNDLCDSMILNIFVNKPPIAVVEISKLTIMLGETITFDASGSYDIDGDVDFYYWNFDDGYTSNQASTEH
;
A
#
# COMPACT_ATOMS: atom_id res chain seq x y z
N TYR A 1 12.05 -7.46 45.45
CA TYR A 1 11.81 -6.06 45.82
C TYR A 1 12.59 -5.20 44.84
N LEU A 2 11.91 -4.50 43.94
CA LEU A 2 12.53 -3.53 43.06
C LEU A 2 12.88 -2.28 43.86
N PRO A 3 14.05 -1.68 43.67
CA PRO A 3 14.55 -0.60 44.49
C PRO A 3 13.96 0.80 44.18
N GLY A 4 13.08 0.90 43.18
CA GLY A 4 12.44 2.16 42.76
C GLY A 4 10.92 2.14 42.87
N GLU A 5 10.29 3.31 42.62
CA GLU A 5 8.85 3.47 42.48
C GLU A 5 8.55 3.93 41.06
N GLY A 6 7.61 3.27 40.33
CA GLY A 6 7.28 3.61 38.96
C GLY A 6 6.43 2.56 38.27
N LEU A 7 6.19 2.78 36.99
CA LEU A 7 5.50 1.85 36.11
C LEU A 7 6.48 0.76 35.64
N LEU A 8 6.04 -0.48 35.66
CA LEU A 8 6.77 -1.61 35.09
C LEU A 8 6.12 -1.99 33.75
N ILE A 9 6.91 -2.09 32.72
CA ILE A 9 6.46 -2.48 31.38
C ILE A 9 7.04 -3.85 31.06
N TRP A 10 6.17 -4.81 30.72
CA TRP A 10 6.58 -6.16 30.36
C TRP A 10 6.41 -6.37 28.86
N HIS A 11 7.47 -6.79 28.22
CA HIS A 11 7.43 -7.33 26.86
C HIS A 11 7.10 -8.83 26.94
N ILE A 12 6.07 -9.26 26.22
CA ILE A 12 5.62 -10.66 26.22
C ILE A 12 5.57 -11.16 24.77
N ASP A 13 6.40 -12.17 24.48
CA ASP A 13 6.36 -12.88 23.21
C ASP A 13 5.67 -14.25 23.40
N GLU A 14 4.41 -14.32 22.96
CA GLU A 14 3.59 -15.52 23.10
C GLU A 14 4.13 -16.70 22.27
N ASP A 15 4.74 -16.45 21.12
CA ASP A 15 5.29 -17.52 20.27
C ASP A 15 6.49 -18.19 20.93
N VAL A 16 7.35 -17.41 21.59
CA VAL A 16 8.46 -17.94 22.39
C VAL A 16 7.93 -18.71 23.59
N ILE A 17 6.91 -18.19 24.27
CA ILE A 17 6.28 -18.87 25.41
C ILE A 17 5.69 -20.22 24.97
N TYR A 18 4.87 -20.23 23.92
CA TYR A 18 4.23 -21.47 23.43
C TYR A 18 5.26 -22.50 22.96
N SER A 19 6.30 -22.06 22.26
CA SER A 19 7.34 -22.94 21.73
C SER A 19 8.19 -23.57 22.81
N ASN A 20 8.43 -22.88 23.92
CA ASN A 20 9.41 -23.26 24.96
C ASN A 20 8.79 -23.66 26.30
N TRP A 21 7.47 -23.53 26.47
CA TRP A 21 6.77 -23.81 27.75
C TRP A 21 7.05 -25.21 28.31
N ASN A 22 6.94 -26.24 27.48
CA ASN A 22 7.13 -27.64 27.90
C ASN A 22 8.57 -27.99 28.25
N SER A 23 9.55 -27.26 27.74
CA SER A 23 10.96 -27.44 27.99
C SER A 23 11.47 -26.62 29.19
N ASN A 24 10.64 -25.73 29.75
CA ASN A 24 11.00 -24.76 30.77
C ASN A 24 12.18 -23.87 30.36
N SER A 25 12.17 -23.40 29.12
CA SER A 25 13.25 -22.61 28.50
C SER A 25 12.75 -21.30 27.88
N VAL A 26 11.67 -20.72 28.41
CA VAL A 26 11.00 -19.52 27.88
C VAL A 26 11.94 -18.30 27.80
N ASN A 27 12.85 -18.14 28.75
CA ASN A 27 13.80 -17.03 28.81
C ASN A 27 15.25 -17.49 28.72
N ASN A 28 15.54 -18.57 28.01
CA ASN A 28 16.91 -19.08 27.86
C ASN A 28 17.73 -18.36 26.77
N ASP A 29 17.04 -17.65 25.89
CA ASP A 29 17.66 -16.80 24.87
C ASP A 29 17.60 -15.36 25.39
N GLU A 30 18.75 -14.77 25.71
CA GLU A 30 18.84 -13.43 26.27
C GLU A 30 18.49 -12.35 25.24
N ASP A 31 18.69 -12.66 23.95
CA ASP A 31 18.36 -11.73 22.85
C ASP A 31 16.90 -11.82 22.42
N HIS A 32 16.15 -12.84 22.87
CA HIS A 32 14.75 -13.08 22.50
C HIS A 32 14.00 -13.83 23.60
N LYS A 33 13.64 -13.11 24.66
CA LYS A 33 12.92 -13.67 25.80
C LYS A 33 11.43 -13.79 25.52
N GLY A 34 10.77 -14.77 26.13
CA GLY A 34 9.31 -14.86 26.08
C GLY A 34 8.62 -13.91 27.05
N VAL A 35 9.30 -13.51 28.12
CA VAL A 35 8.83 -12.49 29.09
C VAL A 35 10.03 -11.67 29.53
N ASP A 36 10.00 -10.38 29.22
CA ASP A 36 11.06 -9.45 29.55
C ASP A 36 10.51 -8.21 30.27
N LEU A 37 11.26 -7.66 31.22
CA LEU A 37 10.92 -6.40 31.88
C LEU A 37 11.74 -5.29 31.26
N GLU A 38 11.05 -4.35 30.62
CA GLU A 38 11.67 -3.17 30.03
C GLU A 38 12.11 -2.18 31.11
N GLU A 39 13.39 -1.97 31.25
CA GLU A 39 13.98 -1.07 32.22
C GLU A 39 14.07 0.35 31.67
N ALA A 40 13.58 1.34 32.44
CA ALA A 40 13.41 2.72 31.95
C ALA A 40 14.72 3.42 31.58
N ASP A 41 15.84 3.05 32.22
CA ASP A 41 17.16 3.59 31.93
C ASP A 41 17.88 2.80 30.79
N GLY A 42 17.38 1.62 30.44
CA GLY A 42 17.93 0.78 29.37
C GLY A 42 19.27 0.12 29.72
N GLU A 43 19.60 -0.01 31.00
CA GLU A 43 20.86 -0.65 31.45
C GLU A 43 20.78 -2.18 31.52
N ASP A 44 19.55 -2.75 31.46
CA ASP A 44 19.27 -4.19 31.43
C ASP A 44 19.83 -4.94 32.67
N ASP A 45 19.75 -4.27 33.78
CA ASP A 45 20.31 -4.67 35.06
C ASP A 45 19.66 -5.91 35.66
N LEU A 46 18.31 -6.03 35.51
CA LEU A 46 17.51 -7.11 36.08
C LEU A 46 17.80 -8.46 35.41
N ASP A 47 18.38 -8.47 34.22
CA ASP A 47 18.76 -9.67 33.49
C ASP A 47 20.10 -10.26 33.92
N HIS A 48 20.92 -9.51 34.62
CA HIS A 48 22.23 -9.95 35.04
C HIS A 48 22.18 -10.59 36.45
N THR A 49 22.69 -11.83 36.57
CA THR A 49 22.62 -12.67 37.78
C THR A 49 23.19 -12.02 39.05
N ASN A 50 23.99 -10.97 38.91
CA ASN A 50 24.66 -10.25 40.01
C ASN A 50 24.03 -8.89 40.34
N ASN A 51 23.04 -8.46 39.60
CA ASN A 51 22.29 -7.23 39.82
C ASN A 51 20.85 -7.55 40.28
N ARG A 52 20.22 -6.62 40.95
CA ARG A 52 18.84 -6.71 41.44
C ARG A 52 18.03 -5.50 40.98
N GLY A 53 18.56 -4.83 39.99
CA GLY A 53 18.05 -3.56 39.52
C GLY A 53 18.36 -2.40 40.44
N ASP A 54 18.06 -1.22 40.00
CA ASP A 54 18.22 0.02 40.74
C ASP A 54 16.98 0.93 40.68
N SER A 55 17.13 2.18 41.12
CA SER A 55 15.98 3.10 41.14
C SER A 55 15.65 3.67 39.77
N GLY A 56 16.44 3.38 38.73
CA GLY A 56 16.22 3.78 37.36
C GLY A 56 15.31 2.84 36.57
N ASP A 57 15.20 1.58 36.98
CA ASP A 57 14.46 0.53 36.25
C ASP A 57 12.98 0.83 36.05
N PRO A 58 12.21 1.33 37.06
CA PRO A 58 10.83 1.68 36.86
C PRO A 58 10.66 3.02 36.15
N TYR A 59 9.73 3.08 35.19
CA TYR A 59 9.35 4.32 34.55
C TYR A 59 8.63 5.26 35.54
N ASN A 60 9.30 6.29 35.98
CA ASN A 60 8.73 7.33 36.83
C ASN A 60 8.46 8.63 36.08
N SER A 61 8.98 8.78 34.89
CA SER A 61 8.76 9.86 33.92
C SER A 61 9.12 9.43 32.52
N GLY A 62 8.71 10.20 31.51
CA GLY A 62 9.12 9.98 30.13
C GLY A 62 8.09 9.24 29.28
N SER A 63 8.54 8.38 28.41
CA SER A 63 7.70 7.62 27.47
C SER A 63 8.35 6.31 27.04
N PHE A 64 7.50 5.37 26.62
CA PHE A 64 7.90 4.11 25.98
C PHE A 64 7.19 4.03 24.62
N THR A 65 7.95 4.24 23.57
CA THR A 65 7.46 4.34 22.18
C THR A 65 8.44 3.65 21.22
N LYS A 66 8.11 3.55 19.95
CA LYS A 66 9.04 3.02 18.92
C LYS A 66 10.37 3.79 18.82
N ASN A 67 10.42 5.03 19.26
CA ASN A 67 11.57 5.93 19.14
C ASN A 67 12.35 6.12 20.44
N THR A 68 11.95 5.50 21.52
CA THR A 68 12.67 5.53 22.80
C THR A 68 13.67 4.39 22.90
N TYR A 69 14.53 4.40 23.93
CA TYR A 69 15.32 3.25 24.32
C TYR A 69 15.18 3.06 25.83
N PRO A 70 14.67 1.93 26.28
CA PRO A 70 14.07 0.86 25.48
C PRO A 70 12.85 1.32 24.65
N ASN A 71 12.41 0.53 23.70
CA ASN A 71 11.36 0.91 22.76
C ASN A 71 10.21 -0.12 22.70
N SER A 72 9.08 0.31 22.15
CA SER A 72 7.89 -0.52 22.02
C SER A 72 7.85 -1.40 20.74
N LEU A 73 8.96 -1.58 20.03
CA LEU A 73 9.02 -2.46 18.87
C LEU A 73 8.93 -3.93 19.30
N ALA A 74 8.36 -4.78 18.46
CA ALA A 74 8.46 -6.22 18.63
C ALA A 74 9.93 -6.68 18.39
N TYR A 75 10.32 -7.85 18.89
CA TYR A 75 11.70 -8.38 18.74
C TYR A 75 12.20 -8.46 17.31
N ASN A 76 11.33 -8.64 16.34
CA ASN A 76 11.69 -8.61 14.91
C ASN A 76 11.86 -7.19 14.33
N GLY A 77 11.76 -6.16 15.17
CA GLY A 77 11.85 -4.76 14.78
C GLY A 77 10.59 -4.19 14.13
N THR A 78 9.49 -4.94 14.08
CA THR A 78 8.21 -4.41 13.60
C THR A 78 7.53 -3.57 14.68
N GLU A 79 6.69 -2.62 14.26
CA GLU A 79 5.93 -1.79 15.18
C GLU A 79 4.86 -2.60 15.91
N SER A 80 4.82 -2.50 17.24
CA SER A 80 3.80 -3.17 18.07
C SER A 80 2.44 -2.46 18.03
N GLY A 81 2.41 -1.19 17.59
CA GLY A 81 1.24 -0.32 17.66
C GLY A 81 1.01 0.31 19.04
N TRP A 82 1.73 -0.11 20.08
CA TRP A 82 1.58 0.44 21.41
C TRP A 82 2.55 1.59 21.68
N LYS A 83 2.05 2.63 22.37
CA LYS A 83 2.89 3.65 22.97
C LYS A 83 2.34 4.04 24.35
N ILE A 84 3.26 4.35 25.25
CA ILE A 84 2.98 4.88 26.57
C ILE A 84 3.72 6.22 26.66
N GLU A 85 2.99 7.29 26.91
CA GLU A 85 3.52 8.65 26.94
C GLU A 85 3.11 9.35 28.22
N ASN A 86 3.72 10.50 28.46
CA ASN A 86 3.40 11.36 29.63
C ASN A 86 3.40 10.59 30.96
N ILE A 87 4.38 9.70 31.13
CA ILE A 87 4.55 8.98 32.39
C ILE A 87 4.95 10.00 33.45
N GLU A 88 4.12 10.16 34.47
CA GLU A 88 4.33 11.12 35.56
C GLU A 88 3.98 10.48 36.90
N THR A 89 4.77 10.78 37.94
CA THR A 89 4.44 10.43 39.34
C THR A 89 3.72 11.58 39.99
N ASN A 90 2.57 11.30 40.65
CA ASN A 90 1.81 12.26 41.41
C ASN A 90 1.46 11.68 42.78
N GLY A 91 2.35 11.88 43.74
CA GLY A 91 2.29 11.25 45.06
C GLY A 91 2.42 9.73 44.93
N ASP A 92 1.45 8.97 45.42
CA ASP A 92 1.42 7.50 45.35
C ASP A 92 0.81 6.97 44.02
N ASN A 93 0.54 7.85 43.05
CA ASN A 93 -0.07 7.47 41.77
C ASN A 93 0.91 7.70 40.63
N ILE A 94 0.80 6.84 39.62
CA ILE A 94 1.43 7.02 38.30
C ILE A 94 0.32 7.36 37.31
N ILE A 95 0.52 8.42 36.55
CA ILE A 95 -0.37 8.88 35.48
C ILE A 95 0.36 8.60 34.19
N VAL A 96 -0.33 7.99 33.22
CA VAL A 96 0.20 7.64 31.91
C VAL A 96 -0.87 7.81 30.85
N ASP A 97 -0.46 8.16 29.66
CA ASP A 97 -1.27 8.07 28.44
C ASP A 97 -0.88 6.79 27.70
N ILE A 98 -1.81 5.88 27.53
CA ILE A 98 -1.62 4.64 26.75
C ILE A 98 -2.48 4.74 25.50
N SER A 99 -1.86 4.57 24.33
CA SER A 99 -2.55 4.50 23.05
C SER A 99 -2.08 3.32 22.23
N PHE A 100 -3.00 2.80 21.43
CA PHE A 100 -2.70 1.82 20.39
C PHE A 100 -2.82 2.53 19.06
N LEU A 101 -1.78 2.46 18.25
CA LEU A 101 -1.72 3.09 16.96
C LEU A 101 -2.19 2.08 15.91
N SER A 102 -3.21 2.43 15.16
CA SER A 102 -3.67 1.67 14.00
C SER A 102 -2.98 2.16 12.73
N LYS A 103 -2.86 1.27 11.74
CA LYS A 103 -2.46 1.67 10.41
C LYS A 103 -3.61 2.35 9.70
N PRO A 104 -3.34 3.31 8.83
CA PRO A 104 -4.37 3.84 7.96
C PRO A 104 -4.92 2.74 7.03
N HIS A 105 -6.06 3.02 6.44
CA HIS A 105 -6.72 2.17 5.45
C HIS A 105 -6.56 2.82 4.08
N ALA A 106 -5.75 2.23 3.21
CA ALA A 106 -5.60 2.69 1.84
C ALA A 106 -6.84 2.31 1.02
N VAL A 107 -7.48 3.32 0.42
CA VAL A 107 -8.59 3.15 -0.53
C VAL A 107 -8.18 3.83 -1.83
N ALA A 108 -8.05 3.06 -2.90
CA ALA A 108 -7.69 3.54 -4.22
C ALA A 108 -8.80 3.22 -5.22
N ASP A 109 -9.09 4.18 -6.11
CA ASP A 109 -10.03 4.02 -7.21
C ASP A 109 -9.53 4.80 -8.43
N ALA A 110 -10.14 4.55 -9.60
CA ALA A 110 -9.89 5.26 -10.84
C ALA A 110 -11.18 5.36 -11.64
N ASP A 111 -11.29 6.36 -12.54
CA ASP A 111 -12.46 6.51 -13.40
C ASP A 111 -12.75 5.25 -14.21
N GLU A 112 -11.72 4.55 -14.66
CA GLU A 112 -11.82 3.35 -15.46
C GLU A 112 -10.65 2.38 -15.19
N ALA A 113 -10.92 1.07 -15.30
CA ALA A 113 -9.88 0.04 -15.22
C ALA A 113 -9.25 -0.28 -16.60
N VAL A 114 -9.88 0.15 -17.70
CA VAL A 114 -9.43 -0.01 -19.07
C VAL A 114 -9.45 1.35 -19.77
N ILE A 115 -8.32 1.78 -20.28
CA ILE A 115 -8.19 3.07 -20.96
C ILE A 115 -7.38 2.93 -22.24
N ALA A 116 -7.60 3.80 -23.23
CA ALA A 116 -6.75 3.83 -24.42
C ALA A 116 -5.40 4.50 -24.14
N GLU A 117 -4.34 4.00 -24.79
CA GLU A 117 -2.99 4.57 -24.76
C GLU A 117 -3.03 6.08 -25.06
N GLY A 118 -2.35 6.86 -24.23
CA GLY A 118 -2.21 8.32 -24.41
C GLY A 118 -3.37 9.15 -23.87
N LEU A 119 -4.43 8.56 -23.33
CA LEU A 119 -5.50 9.29 -22.64
C LEU A 119 -5.16 9.51 -21.17
N GLU A 120 -5.69 10.61 -20.62
CA GLU A 120 -5.55 10.93 -19.20
C GLU A 120 -6.55 10.14 -18.37
N LEU A 121 -6.09 9.52 -17.28
CA LEU A 121 -6.88 8.78 -16.32
C LEU A 121 -6.83 9.49 -14.95
N GLN A 122 -7.98 9.69 -14.33
CA GLN A 122 -8.09 10.23 -12.97
C GLN A 122 -8.04 9.09 -11.95
N PHE A 123 -7.27 9.29 -10.88
CA PHE A 123 -7.18 8.41 -9.72
C PHE A 123 -7.71 9.10 -8.48
N TYR A 124 -8.21 8.30 -7.53
CA TYR A 124 -8.82 8.78 -6.28
C TYR A 124 -8.25 7.98 -5.11
N GLY A 125 -7.63 8.67 -4.16
CA GLY A 125 -7.12 8.13 -2.90
C GLY A 125 -7.72 8.81 -1.67
N ASN A 126 -8.53 9.86 -1.86
CA ASN A 126 -9.10 10.70 -0.82
C ASN A 126 -10.13 10.00 0.09
N GLU A 127 -10.60 8.80 -0.28
CA GLU A 127 -11.44 7.97 0.57
C GLU A 127 -10.64 7.12 1.57
N SER A 128 -9.30 7.20 1.53
CA SER A 128 -8.44 6.59 2.55
C SER A 128 -8.68 7.25 3.91
N TRP A 129 -8.64 6.45 4.97
CA TRP A 129 -8.95 6.93 6.32
C TRP A 129 -8.08 6.25 7.37
N ASP A 130 -8.04 6.86 8.55
CA ASP A 130 -7.33 6.35 9.73
C ASP A 130 -8.26 6.41 10.94
N GLU A 131 -8.25 5.36 11.77
CA GLU A 131 -9.16 5.24 12.92
C GLU A 131 -8.73 6.14 14.09
N ASP A 132 -7.42 6.29 14.32
CA ASP A 132 -6.86 7.00 15.48
C ASP A 132 -6.04 8.24 15.10
N GLY A 133 -5.97 8.57 13.78
CA GLY A 133 -5.19 9.70 13.30
C GLY A 133 -5.70 10.35 12.02
N ASN A 134 -4.77 10.87 11.24
CA ASN A 134 -5.04 11.50 9.95
C ASN A 134 -4.02 11.04 8.92
N ILE A 135 -4.44 10.86 7.67
CA ILE A 135 -3.53 10.66 6.55
C ILE A 135 -2.72 11.94 6.32
N VAL A 136 -1.41 11.84 6.33
CA VAL A 136 -0.49 12.96 6.12
C VAL A 136 0.26 12.89 4.79
N SER A 137 0.28 11.71 4.15
CA SER A 137 0.92 11.56 2.85
C SER A 137 0.24 10.54 1.97
N TYR A 138 0.29 10.81 0.66
CA TYR A 138 -0.14 9.94 -0.42
C TYR A 138 1.04 9.74 -1.36
N THR A 139 1.27 8.51 -1.78
CA THR A 139 2.26 8.18 -2.80
C THR A 139 1.65 7.19 -3.78
N TRP A 140 1.53 7.64 -5.03
CA TRP A 140 1.13 6.80 -6.14
C TRP A 140 2.36 6.38 -6.94
N ASP A 141 2.52 5.08 -7.14
CA ASP A 141 3.45 4.48 -8.09
C ASP A 141 2.61 3.92 -9.23
N PHE A 142 2.77 4.47 -10.44
CA PHE A 142 1.97 4.08 -11.61
C PHE A 142 2.49 2.81 -12.30
N GLY A 143 3.56 2.18 -11.78
CA GLY A 143 4.11 0.94 -12.31
C GLY A 143 4.92 1.11 -13.60
N ASN A 144 5.08 2.33 -14.09
CA ASN A 144 5.88 2.69 -15.28
C ASN A 144 7.13 3.51 -14.93
N GLY A 145 7.38 3.77 -13.63
CA GLY A 145 8.47 4.59 -13.12
C GLY A 145 8.07 6.03 -12.80
N ASP A 146 6.81 6.40 -13.04
CA ASP A 146 6.25 7.71 -12.68
C ASP A 146 5.57 7.64 -11.30
N PHE A 147 5.59 8.78 -10.58
CA PHE A 147 5.00 8.91 -9.24
C PHE A 147 4.18 10.18 -9.11
N ALA A 148 3.18 10.16 -8.20
CA ALA A 148 2.47 11.35 -7.75
C ALA A 148 2.31 11.35 -6.23
N TYR A 149 2.16 12.56 -5.64
CA TYR A 149 2.16 12.76 -4.18
C TYR A 149 0.94 13.56 -3.70
N THR A 150 -0.15 13.50 -4.46
CA THR A 150 -1.44 14.10 -4.11
C THR A 150 -2.47 13.00 -3.86
N ASP A 151 -3.55 13.33 -3.18
CA ASP A 151 -4.65 12.42 -2.90
C ASP A 151 -5.35 11.93 -4.18
N ASN A 152 -5.56 12.82 -5.17
CA ASN A 152 -6.30 12.52 -6.40
C ASN A 152 -5.53 12.99 -7.66
N PRO A 153 -4.47 12.27 -8.08
CA PRO A 153 -3.71 12.63 -9.28
C PRO A 153 -4.39 12.21 -10.58
N THR A 154 -3.98 12.83 -11.68
CA THR A 154 -4.17 12.28 -13.03
C THR A 154 -2.87 11.68 -13.55
N HIS A 155 -2.96 10.71 -14.47
CA HIS A 155 -1.81 10.13 -15.15
C HIS A 155 -2.12 9.75 -16.60
N ILE A 156 -1.09 9.76 -17.46
CA ILE A 156 -1.16 9.36 -18.87
C ILE A 156 -0.19 8.21 -19.11
N PHE A 157 -0.70 7.04 -19.46
CA PHE A 157 0.11 5.91 -19.90
C PHE A 157 0.40 6.03 -21.39
N THR A 158 1.69 6.12 -21.72
CA THR A 158 2.16 6.31 -23.12
C THR A 158 2.51 5.00 -23.83
N GLN A 159 2.31 3.87 -23.20
CA GLN A 159 2.50 2.53 -23.76
C GLN A 159 1.35 1.64 -23.35
N ASN A 160 0.92 0.77 -24.25
CA ASN A 160 -0.07 -0.25 -23.91
C ASN A 160 0.49 -1.32 -22.97
N GLY A 161 -0.38 -1.95 -22.21
CA GLY A 161 0.00 -3.01 -21.26
C GLY A 161 -0.84 -2.99 -20.01
N THR A 162 -0.53 -3.88 -19.07
CA THR A 162 -1.16 -3.91 -17.73
C THR A 162 -0.23 -3.28 -16.72
N TYR A 163 -0.75 -2.36 -15.92
CA TYR A 163 -0.03 -1.64 -14.88
C TYR A 163 -0.61 -1.92 -13.52
N ASP A 164 0.25 -2.31 -12.58
CA ASP A 164 -0.08 -2.41 -11.16
C ASP A 164 0.15 -1.03 -10.53
N VAL A 165 -0.91 -0.24 -10.46
CA VAL A 165 -0.86 1.10 -9.88
C VAL A 165 -1.04 0.98 -8.37
N LYS A 166 -0.04 1.40 -7.60
CA LYS A 166 -0.01 1.27 -6.15
C LYS A 166 -0.19 2.61 -5.47
N LEU A 167 -1.24 2.74 -4.67
CA LEU A 167 -1.37 3.80 -3.68
C LEU A 167 -0.73 3.34 -2.37
N THR A 168 0.11 4.18 -1.77
CA THR A 168 0.56 4.07 -0.39
C THR A 168 0.14 5.32 0.36
N VAL A 169 -0.52 5.16 1.49
CA VAL A 169 -0.89 6.25 2.41
C VAL A 169 -0.22 6.06 3.75
N CYS A 170 0.25 7.16 4.35
CA CYS A 170 0.83 7.14 5.69
C CYS A 170 0.12 8.14 6.60
N ASP A 171 -0.01 7.78 7.87
CA ASP A 171 -0.62 8.59 8.92
C ASP A 171 0.38 9.53 9.61
N ASN A 172 -0.10 10.28 10.60
CA ASN A 172 0.71 11.18 11.44
C ASN A 172 1.59 10.46 12.47
N ASN A 173 1.54 9.13 12.54
CA ASN A 173 2.36 8.27 13.39
C ASN A 173 3.40 7.48 12.58
N ASP A 174 3.56 7.79 11.27
CA ASP A 174 4.43 7.11 10.30
C ASP A 174 4.05 5.65 9.99
N LEU A 175 2.82 5.23 10.32
CA LEU A 175 2.29 3.94 9.89
C LEU A 175 1.73 4.08 8.50
N CYS A 176 1.91 3.05 7.68
CA CYS A 176 1.50 3.09 6.27
C CYS A 176 0.72 1.83 5.88
N ASP A 177 -0.18 2.03 4.91
CA ASP A 177 -0.90 0.96 4.23
C ASP A 177 -0.88 1.19 2.72
N SER A 178 -1.20 0.17 1.93
CA SER A 178 -1.19 0.31 0.48
C SER A 178 -2.22 -0.57 -0.21
N MET A 179 -2.75 -0.06 -1.33
CA MET A 179 -3.68 -0.75 -2.22
C MET A 179 -3.18 -0.72 -3.67
N ILE A 180 -3.46 -1.78 -4.42
CA ILE A 180 -3.08 -1.91 -5.83
C ILE A 180 -4.34 -1.94 -6.69
N LEU A 181 -4.33 -1.12 -7.75
CA LEU A 181 -5.27 -1.15 -8.86
C LEU A 181 -4.60 -1.73 -10.09
N ASN A 182 -5.28 -2.63 -10.79
CA ASN A 182 -4.81 -3.13 -12.08
C ASN A 182 -5.46 -2.29 -13.20
N ILE A 183 -4.64 -1.57 -13.96
CA ILE A 183 -5.08 -0.76 -15.10
C ILE A 183 -4.59 -1.41 -16.39
N PHE A 184 -5.53 -1.69 -17.29
CA PHE A 184 -5.22 -2.16 -18.63
C PHE A 184 -5.24 -0.99 -19.63
N VAL A 185 -4.11 -0.71 -20.24
CA VAL A 185 -3.93 0.32 -21.28
C VAL A 185 -3.98 -0.33 -22.62
N ASN A 186 -5.07 -0.11 -23.36
CA ASN A 186 -5.34 -0.68 -24.67
C ASN A 186 -4.75 0.16 -25.79
N LYS A 187 -4.16 -0.48 -26.77
CA LYS A 187 -3.73 0.16 -28.01
C LYS A 187 -4.86 0.05 -29.04
N PRO A 188 -5.27 1.15 -29.68
CA PRO A 188 -6.32 1.09 -30.70
C PRO A 188 -5.91 0.20 -31.89
N PRO A 189 -6.86 -0.51 -32.51
CA PRO A 189 -6.59 -1.33 -33.69
C PRO A 189 -6.08 -0.49 -34.88
N ILE A 190 -5.28 -1.12 -35.74
CA ILE A 190 -4.76 -0.53 -36.96
C ILE A 190 -5.65 -0.94 -38.10
N ALA A 191 -6.33 0.02 -38.73
CA ALA A 191 -7.14 -0.19 -39.91
C ALA A 191 -6.24 -0.35 -41.15
N VAL A 192 -6.41 -1.46 -41.87
CA VAL A 192 -5.75 -1.75 -43.17
C VAL A 192 -6.85 -1.99 -44.18
N VAL A 193 -6.83 -1.25 -45.28
CA VAL A 193 -7.85 -1.34 -46.34
C VAL A 193 -7.23 -1.66 -47.68
N GLU A 194 -7.73 -2.69 -48.31
CA GLU A 194 -7.45 -3.02 -49.73
C GLU A 194 -8.67 -2.70 -50.57
N ILE A 195 -8.44 -2.14 -51.76
CA ILE A 195 -9.47 -1.75 -52.74
C ILE A 195 -9.23 -2.46 -54.05
N SER A 196 -10.25 -3.12 -54.58
CA SER A 196 -10.13 -3.91 -55.82
C SER A 196 -9.77 -3.09 -57.05
N LYS A 197 -10.24 -1.84 -57.11
CA LYS A 197 -10.00 -0.90 -58.25
C LYS A 197 -9.97 0.55 -57.68
N LEU A 198 -9.10 1.39 -58.23
CA LEU A 198 -9.05 2.85 -57.90
C LEU A 198 -9.92 3.70 -58.85
N THR A 199 -10.37 3.12 -59.96
CA THR A 199 -11.21 3.80 -60.94
C THR A 199 -12.24 2.83 -61.49
N ILE A 200 -13.50 3.23 -61.53
CA ILE A 200 -14.63 2.44 -62.03
C ILE A 200 -15.48 3.29 -62.98
N MET A 201 -16.23 2.60 -63.82
CA MET A 201 -17.30 3.24 -64.63
C MET A 201 -18.62 3.19 -63.85
N LEU A 202 -19.54 4.06 -64.20
CA LEU A 202 -20.87 4.06 -63.63
C LEU A 202 -21.56 2.70 -63.76
N GLY A 203 -21.98 2.11 -62.62
CA GLY A 203 -22.62 0.80 -62.56
C GLY A 203 -21.66 -0.38 -62.39
N GLU A 204 -20.35 -0.17 -62.28
CA GLU A 204 -19.39 -1.19 -61.85
C GLU A 204 -19.32 -1.23 -60.33
N THR A 205 -19.07 -2.44 -59.79
CA THR A 205 -18.87 -2.68 -58.37
C THR A 205 -17.41 -2.60 -57.98
N ILE A 206 -17.13 -2.02 -56.84
CA ILE A 206 -15.83 -1.96 -56.19
C ILE A 206 -15.89 -2.71 -54.86
N THR A 207 -14.86 -3.51 -54.58
CA THR A 207 -14.75 -4.21 -53.30
C THR A 207 -13.77 -3.48 -52.40
N PHE A 208 -14.18 -3.26 -51.16
CA PHE A 208 -13.37 -2.74 -50.07
C PHE A 208 -13.15 -3.87 -49.06
N ASP A 209 -11.91 -4.16 -48.77
CA ASP A 209 -11.53 -5.24 -47.84
C ASP A 209 -10.65 -4.72 -46.73
N ALA A 210 -11.15 -4.79 -45.47
CA ALA A 210 -10.45 -4.42 -44.28
C ALA A 210 -10.06 -5.66 -43.43
N SER A 211 -10.18 -6.88 -43.96
CA SER A 211 -9.84 -8.10 -43.23
C SER A 211 -8.37 -8.21 -42.79
N GLY A 212 -7.49 -7.36 -43.38
CA GLY A 212 -6.11 -7.20 -42.97
C GLY A 212 -5.88 -6.28 -41.78
N SER A 213 -6.95 -5.66 -41.26
CA SER A 213 -6.85 -4.85 -40.03
C SER A 213 -6.53 -5.73 -38.82
N TYR A 214 -5.76 -5.22 -37.91
CA TYR A 214 -5.31 -5.96 -36.72
C TYR A 214 -5.21 -5.08 -35.49
N ASP A 215 -5.34 -5.71 -34.31
CA ASP A 215 -5.03 -5.14 -33.02
C ASP A 215 -3.77 -5.84 -32.47
N ILE A 216 -2.89 -5.10 -31.79
CA ILE A 216 -1.61 -5.63 -31.29
C ILE A 216 -1.76 -6.29 -29.91
N ASP A 217 -2.77 -5.89 -29.14
CA ASP A 217 -3.04 -6.34 -27.78
C ASP A 217 -4.48 -6.80 -27.57
N GLY A 218 -5.27 -6.94 -28.67
CA GLY A 218 -6.63 -7.42 -28.69
C GLY A 218 -7.07 -7.99 -30.04
N ASP A 219 -8.36 -8.05 -30.24
CA ASP A 219 -9.03 -8.46 -31.47
C ASP A 219 -9.73 -7.26 -32.11
N VAL A 220 -9.93 -7.31 -33.43
CA VAL A 220 -10.75 -6.34 -34.15
C VAL A 220 -12.21 -6.80 -34.10
N ASP A 221 -12.95 -6.26 -33.11
CA ASP A 221 -14.34 -6.66 -32.84
C ASP A 221 -15.36 -6.08 -33.81
N PHE A 222 -15.04 -4.95 -34.43
CA PHE A 222 -16.03 -4.19 -35.20
C PHE A 222 -15.43 -3.50 -36.40
N TYR A 223 -16.14 -3.54 -37.55
CA TYR A 223 -15.88 -2.79 -38.75
C TYR A 223 -17.04 -1.85 -39.04
N TYR A 224 -16.75 -0.65 -39.52
CA TYR A 224 -17.76 0.30 -39.97
C TYR A 224 -17.29 1.06 -41.18
N TRP A 225 -18.08 0.94 -42.30
CA TRP A 225 -17.88 1.64 -43.55
C TRP A 225 -18.95 2.70 -43.70
N ASN A 226 -18.56 3.90 -44.06
CA ASN A 226 -19.44 4.98 -44.50
C ASN A 226 -18.95 5.48 -45.86
N PHE A 227 -19.78 5.36 -46.88
CA PHE A 227 -19.47 5.73 -48.25
C PHE A 227 -19.89 7.18 -48.57
N ASP A 228 -20.43 7.93 -47.60
CA ASP A 228 -20.83 9.34 -47.70
C ASP A 228 -21.97 9.64 -48.70
N ASP A 229 -22.59 8.58 -49.25
CA ASP A 229 -23.79 8.66 -50.09
C ASP A 229 -25.05 8.10 -49.42
N GLY A 230 -24.96 7.78 -48.12
CA GLY A 230 -25.98 7.16 -47.28
C GLY A 230 -25.88 5.65 -47.19
N TYR A 231 -24.95 5.02 -47.91
CA TYR A 231 -24.68 3.60 -47.78
C TYR A 231 -23.66 3.35 -46.66
N THR A 232 -23.89 2.31 -45.87
CA THR A 232 -22.99 1.90 -44.77
C THR A 232 -22.90 0.39 -44.68
N SER A 233 -21.78 -0.12 -44.15
CA SER A 233 -21.59 -1.56 -43.93
C SER A 233 -20.78 -1.81 -42.65
N ASN A 234 -21.00 -2.97 -42.01
CA ASN A 234 -20.24 -3.46 -40.84
C ASN A 234 -19.49 -4.74 -41.13
N GLN A 235 -19.35 -5.13 -42.38
CA GLN A 235 -18.60 -6.32 -42.78
C GLN A 235 -17.11 -5.99 -42.92
N ALA A 236 -16.22 -6.96 -42.60
CA ALA A 236 -14.79 -6.80 -42.85
C ALA A 236 -14.49 -6.54 -44.29
N SER A 237 -15.25 -7.16 -45.23
CA SER A 237 -15.21 -6.92 -46.67
C SER A 237 -16.60 -6.60 -47.18
N THR A 238 -16.72 -5.57 -48.03
CA THR A 238 -18.00 -5.09 -48.57
C THR A 238 -17.85 -4.62 -50.02
N GLU A 239 -18.96 -4.63 -50.75
CA GLU A 239 -19.05 -4.11 -52.12
C GLU A 239 -19.91 -2.86 -52.14
N HIS A 240 -19.52 -1.93 -53.01
CA HIS A 240 -20.26 -0.70 -53.23
C HIS A 240 -20.26 -0.30 -54.71
#